data_b480de76f97d3973755d8a698f9eac8a
#
_entry.id   b480de76f97d3973755d8a698f9eac8a
#
_cell.length_a   1.000
_cell.length_b   1.000
_cell.length_c   1.000
_cell.angle_alpha   90.00
_cell.angle_beta   90.00
_cell.angle_gamma   90.00
#
_symmetry.space_group_name_H-M   'P 1'
#
loop_
_entity.id
_entity.type
_entity.pdbx_description
1 polymer ?
#
loop_
_entity_poly.entity_id
_entity_poly.type
_entity_poly.pdbx_seq_one_letter_code
_entity_poly.pdbx_strand_id
1 'polypeptide(L)'
;MLYIHMGAGAGDLDSSANFRCGFTEFIKKNYKKDDEIFAIEANKLNIKKLKKCWKNYPKTKILNLAITADSLDNNKTLYYTEQDKPHYQVCSMDINHVKKHYPKSLIKKFSVKAITIKEFFKKYIEKKCINFLSIDLEGIDYEIIMSINFKKNHIEKLSIEHLHLTKFQKLKLINHLNNSGYSYCGSGYDHNNFDYLFIKKKILFNQIFSWMLFMISRKHLNIFNKFLFKG
;
A
#
# COMPACT_ATOMS: atom_id res chain seq x y z
N MET A 1 2.81 -2.54 -15.42
CA MET A 1 1.82 -2.19 -14.37
C MET A 1 2.32 -0.99 -13.58
N LEU A 2 1.46 -0.35 -12.77
CA LEU A 2 1.84 0.76 -11.89
C LEU A 2 1.56 0.38 -10.44
N TYR A 3 2.60 0.39 -9.62
CA TYR A 3 2.56 0.11 -8.19
C TYR A 3 2.93 1.34 -7.39
N ILE A 4 2.21 1.61 -6.30
CA ILE A 4 2.48 2.75 -5.43
C ILE A 4 2.52 2.27 -3.99
N HIS A 5 3.60 2.57 -3.30
CA HIS A 5 3.79 2.29 -1.88
C HIS A 5 3.99 3.60 -1.13
N MET A 6 3.02 4.00 -0.34
CA MET A 6 3.06 5.17 0.53
C MET A 6 3.38 4.70 1.95
N GLY A 7 4.43 5.25 2.54
CA GLY A 7 5.03 4.74 3.77
C GLY A 7 5.93 3.53 3.52
N ALA A 8 6.81 3.63 2.51
CA ALA A 8 7.60 2.49 2.05
C ALA A 8 8.71 2.05 3.01
N GLY A 9 8.95 2.80 4.08
CA GLY A 9 9.99 2.51 5.05
C GLY A 9 11.36 2.29 4.41
N ALA A 10 12.06 1.27 4.85
CA ALA A 10 13.32 0.79 4.25
C ALA A 10 13.11 -0.24 3.13
N GLY A 11 11.85 -0.61 2.84
CA GLY A 11 11.51 -1.77 2.02
C GLY A 11 11.75 -3.08 2.77
N ASP A 12 12.14 -4.12 2.06
CA ASP A 12 12.37 -5.47 2.61
C ASP A 12 13.82 -5.76 3.06
N LEU A 13 14.69 -4.74 3.10
CA LEU A 13 16.11 -4.94 3.40
C LEU A 13 16.43 -5.14 4.88
N ASP A 14 15.45 -5.02 5.74
CA ASP A 14 15.69 -5.13 7.17
C ASP A 14 15.46 -6.55 7.67
N SER A 15 16.39 -7.46 7.30
CA SER A 15 16.36 -8.86 7.70
C SER A 15 16.63 -9.08 9.20
N SER A 16 17.05 -8.04 9.93
CA SER A 16 17.31 -8.12 11.38
C SER A 16 16.03 -7.97 12.21
N ALA A 17 14.97 -7.42 11.62
CA ALA A 17 13.65 -7.46 12.21
C ALA A 17 12.91 -8.69 11.68
N ASN A 18 12.12 -9.30 12.52
CA ASN A 18 11.07 -10.22 12.10
C ASN A 18 9.99 -9.52 11.23
N PHE A 19 10.38 -8.43 10.57
CA PHE A 19 9.51 -7.51 9.88
C PHE A 19 9.89 -7.49 8.41
N ARG A 20 9.00 -8.01 7.58
CA ARG A 20 9.14 -7.99 6.11
C ARG A 20 8.00 -7.19 5.55
N CYS A 21 8.33 -6.26 4.65
CA CYS A 21 7.32 -5.53 3.90
C CYS A 21 6.67 -6.47 2.86
N GLY A 22 5.51 -6.98 3.16
CA GLY A 22 4.77 -7.90 2.28
C GLY A 22 4.42 -7.29 0.93
N PHE A 23 4.15 -5.99 0.88
CA PHE A 23 3.92 -5.28 -0.38
C PHE A 23 5.17 -5.26 -1.27
N THR A 24 6.34 -4.98 -0.70
CA THR A 24 7.61 -5.00 -1.44
C THR A 24 7.93 -6.41 -1.94
N GLU A 25 7.75 -7.43 -1.12
CA GLU A 25 7.93 -8.84 -1.52
C GLU A 25 6.99 -9.22 -2.65
N PHE A 26 5.69 -8.84 -2.55
CA PHE A 26 4.70 -9.10 -3.58
C PHE A 26 5.11 -8.49 -4.92
N ILE A 27 5.52 -7.21 -4.94
CA ILE A 27 5.94 -6.56 -6.18
C ILE A 27 7.17 -7.25 -6.76
N LYS A 28 8.21 -7.51 -5.97
CA LYS A 28 9.44 -8.15 -6.45
C LYS A 28 9.19 -9.52 -7.06
N LYS A 29 8.30 -10.32 -6.44
CA LYS A 29 7.93 -11.65 -6.95
C LYS A 29 7.17 -11.58 -8.28
N ASN A 30 6.40 -10.52 -8.52
CA ASN A 30 5.54 -10.38 -9.69
C ASN A 30 6.05 -9.35 -10.71
N TYR A 31 7.23 -8.77 -10.49
CA TYR A 31 7.79 -7.68 -11.29
C TYR A 31 8.01 -8.08 -12.74
N LYS A 32 7.60 -7.19 -13.63
CA LYS A 32 7.90 -7.25 -15.07
C LYS A 32 8.72 -6.03 -15.47
N LYS A 33 9.55 -6.18 -16.50
CA LYS A 33 10.50 -5.15 -16.95
C LYS A 33 9.87 -3.77 -17.18
N ASP A 34 8.58 -3.75 -17.56
CA ASP A 34 7.87 -2.51 -17.86
C ASP A 34 7.05 -1.95 -16.71
N ASP A 35 7.10 -2.57 -15.55
CA ASP A 35 6.38 -2.10 -14.38
C ASP A 35 7.02 -0.82 -13.82
N GLU A 36 6.16 0.17 -13.53
CA GLU A 36 6.54 1.39 -12.84
C GLU A 36 6.22 1.27 -11.35
N ILE A 37 7.14 1.73 -10.51
CA ILE A 37 6.98 1.69 -9.06
C ILE A 37 7.22 3.09 -8.49
N PHE A 38 6.32 3.56 -7.64
CA PHE A 38 6.53 4.71 -6.78
C PHE A 38 6.66 4.23 -5.34
N ALA A 39 7.84 4.41 -4.74
CA ALA A 39 8.10 4.18 -3.34
C ALA A 39 8.24 5.54 -2.64
N ILE A 40 7.25 5.88 -1.84
CA ILE A 40 7.17 7.17 -1.15
C ILE A 40 7.46 6.96 0.32
N GLU A 41 8.44 7.70 0.84
CA GLU A 41 8.87 7.60 2.24
C GLU A 41 9.21 9.00 2.77
N ALA A 42 8.53 9.37 3.83
CA ALA A 42 8.72 10.67 4.46
C ALA A 42 9.99 10.70 5.33
N ASN A 43 10.32 9.57 5.97
CA ASN A 43 11.48 9.47 6.82
C ASN A 43 12.78 9.40 6.01
N LYS A 44 13.54 10.53 5.99
CA LYS A 44 14.81 10.61 5.26
C LYS A 44 15.86 9.59 5.72
N LEU A 45 15.75 9.04 6.95
CA LEU A 45 16.67 8.05 7.50
C LEU A 45 16.57 6.71 6.79
N ASN A 46 15.40 6.38 6.23
CA ASN A 46 15.14 5.15 5.48
C ASN A 46 15.48 5.23 3.99
N ILE A 47 15.62 6.45 3.42
CA ILE A 47 15.78 6.63 1.97
C ILE A 47 17.00 5.89 1.40
N LYS A 48 18.13 5.86 2.11
CA LYS A 48 19.33 5.14 1.64
C LYS A 48 19.07 3.63 1.52
N LYS A 49 18.40 3.05 2.50
CA LYS A 49 18.01 1.62 2.49
C LYS A 49 16.99 1.34 1.40
N LEU A 50 15.98 2.18 1.28
CA LEU A 50 14.94 2.07 0.26
C LEU A 50 15.52 2.13 -1.16
N LYS A 51 16.47 3.04 -1.44
CA LYS A 51 17.21 3.08 -2.71
C LYS A 51 17.99 1.79 -2.97
N LYS A 52 18.61 1.21 -1.95
CA LYS A 52 19.32 -0.07 -2.06
C LYS A 52 18.34 -1.22 -2.34
N CYS A 53 17.16 -1.20 -1.70
CA CYS A 53 16.10 -2.18 -1.93
C CYS A 53 15.67 -2.24 -3.41
N TRP A 54 15.51 -1.11 -4.04
CA TRP A 54 14.98 -0.98 -5.40
C TRP A 54 16.05 -0.80 -6.50
N LYS A 55 17.35 -0.93 -6.20
CA LYS A 55 18.44 -0.64 -7.16
C LYS A 55 18.35 -1.43 -8.48
N ASN A 56 17.82 -2.64 -8.45
CA ASN A 56 17.70 -3.52 -9.60
C ASN A 56 16.36 -3.36 -10.37
N TYR A 57 15.55 -2.37 -10.01
CA TYR A 57 14.23 -2.10 -10.59
C TYR A 57 14.25 -0.73 -11.25
N PRO A 58 14.64 -0.62 -12.53
CA PRO A 58 15.06 0.65 -13.16
C PRO A 58 13.92 1.68 -13.29
N LYS A 59 12.66 1.23 -13.32
CA LYS A 59 11.49 2.11 -13.40
C LYS A 59 10.92 2.48 -12.02
N THR A 60 11.72 2.33 -10.95
CA THR A 60 11.31 2.72 -9.60
C THR A 60 11.67 4.19 -9.33
N LYS A 61 10.67 4.97 -8.92
CA LYS A 61 10.82 6.34 -8.45
C LYS A 61 10.69 6.37 -6.94
N ILE A 62 11.78 6.76 -6.26
CA ILE A 62 11.80 6.90 -4.80
C ILE A 62 11.64 8.39 -4.49
N LEU A 63 10.60 8.71 -3.74
CA LEU A 63 10.25 10.07 -3.39
C LEU A 63 10.35 10.26 -1.87
N ASN A 64 11.22 11.18 -1.44
CA ASN A 64 11.25 11.59 -0.04
C ASN A 64 10.22 12.71 0.18
N LEU A 65 8.98 12.30 0.45
CA LEU A 65 7.81 13.16 0.59
C LEU A 65 6.89 12.63 1.69
N ALA A 66 6.29 13.54 2.45
CA ALA A 66 5.09 13.24 3.24
C ALA A 66 3.85 13.40 2.34
N ILE A 67 2.93 12.42 2.40
CA ILE A 67 1.62 12.52 1.76
C ILE A 67 0.62 12.93 2.82
N THR A 68 -0.25 13.90 2.51
CA THR A 68 -1.28 14.41 3.42
C THR A 68 -2.66 14.38 2.75
N ALA A 69 -3.71 14.37 3.54
CA ALA A 69 -5.08 14.44 3.02
C ALA A 69 -5.38 15.85 2.49
N ASP A 70 -5.03 16.82 3.29
CA ASP A 70 -5.06 18.25 2.99
C ASP A 70 -3.77 18.87 3.54
N SER A 71 -3.31 19.93 2.96
CA SER A 71 -2.14 20.64 3.44
C SER A 71 -2.23 22.12 3.14
N LEU A 72 -2.14 22.92 4.18
CA LEU A 72 -1.87 24.35 4.06
C LEU A 72 -0.36 24.63 3.94
N ASP A 73 0.48 23.66 4.37
CA ASP A 73 1.92 23.79 4.42
C ASP A 73 2.61 22.77 3.52
N ASN A 74 3.55 23.25 2.71
CA ASN A 74 4.39 22.42 1.82
C ASN A 74 5.48 21.63 2.58
N ASN A 75 5.59 21.79 3.89
CA ASN A 75 6.51 21.05 4.73
C ASN A 75 5.79 20.55 5.99
N LYS A 76 6.14 19.35 6.41
CA LYS A 76 5.66 18.76 7.65
C LYS A 76 6.83 18.43 8.56
N THR A 77 6.60 18.49 9.87
CA THR A 77 7.54 18.01 10.86
C THR A 77 7.29 16.55 11.15
N LEU A 78 8.34 15.74 11.08
CA LEU A 78 8.34 14.35 11.50
C LEU A 78 9.09 14.18 12.81
N TYR A 79 8.55 13.38 13.69
CA TYR A 79 9.11 13.02 14.99
C TYR A 79 9.62 11.59 14.98
N TYR A 80 10.74 11.33 15.61
CA TYR A 80 11.37 10.01 15.70
C TYR A 80 12.21 9.89 16.96
N THR A 81 12.66 8.68 17.27
CA THR A 81 13.65 8.41 18.31
C THR A 81 14.77 7.53 17.80
N GLU A 82 15.98 7.70 18.36
CA GLU A 82 17.12 6.83 18.07
C GLU A 82 16.96 5.41 18.65
N GLN A 83 16.02 5.22 19.58
CA GLN A 83 15.70 3.89 20.14
C GLN A 83 14.98 3.00 19.13
N ASP A 84 14.37 3.59 18.09
CA ASP A 84 13.71 2.89 16.99
C ASP A 84 14.70 2.43 15.89
N LYS A 85 16.01 2.52 16.13
CA LYS A 85 17.03 1.99 15.21
C LYS A 85 17.00 0.46 15.19
N PRO A 86 17.36 -0.11 14.05
CA PRO A 86 17.78 0.52 12.80
C PRO A 86 16.60 0.81 11.84
N HIS A 87 15.36 0.56 12.26
CA HIS A 87 14.20 0.46 11.38
C HIS A 87 13.45 1.78 11.21
N TYR A 88 13.41 2.61 12.28
CA TYR A 88 12.68 3.88 12.32
C TYR A 88 11.22 3.75 11.85
N GLN A 89 10.53 2.73 12.33
CA GLN A 89 9.16 2.40 11.91
C GLN A 89 8.11 3.32 12.54
N VAL A 90 8.40 3.84 13.74
CA VAL A 90 7.45 4.67 14.51
C VAL A 90 7.62 6.16 14.20
N CYS A 91 8.27 6.52 13.08
CA CYS A 91 8.43 7.90 12.67
C CYS A 91 7.09 8.46 12.16
N SER A 92 6.55 9.48 12.83
CA SER A 92 5.21 10.02 12.56
C SER A 92 5.17 11.54 12.58
N MET A 93 4.14 12.12 11.95
CA MET A 93 3.80 13.54 12.09
C MET A 93 3.16 13.83 13.45
N ASP A 94 2.63 12.83 14.14
CA ASP A 94 2.11 12.96 15.49
C ASP A 94 3.18 12.57 16.53
N ILE A 95 3.64 13.54 17.32
CA ILE A 95 4.59 13.30 18.41
C ILE A 95 4.05 12.31 19.46
N ASN A 96 2.72 12.27 19.67
CA ASN A 96 2.11 11.38 20.64
C ASN A 96 2.16 9.94 20.18
N HIS A 97 2.11 9.69 18.88
CA HIS A 97 2.33 8.37 18.31
C HIS A 97 3.72 7.84 18.71
N VAL A 98 4.79 8.62 18.49
CA VAL A 98 6.14 8.21 18.88
C VAL A 98 6.28 8.03 20.40
N LYS A 99 5.71 8.93 21.21
CA LYS A 99 5.73 8.83 22.68
C LYS A 99 5.00 7.61 23.22
N LYS A 100 3.92 7.19 22.56
CA LYS A 100 3.17 5.99 22.95
C LYS A 100 4.03 4.74 22.85
N HIS A 101 4.84 4.61 21.80
CA HIS A 101 5.72 3.46 21.60
C HIS A 101 7.02 3.56 22.40
N TYR A 102 7.52 4.79 22.61
CA TYR A 102 8.80 5.07 23.27
C TYR A 102 8.63 6.17 24.34
N PRO A 103 7.90 5.91 25.44
CA PRO A 103 7.48 6.96 26.39
C PRO A 103 8.63 7.65 27.15
N LYS A 104 9.77 7.00 27.28
CA LYS A 104 10.94 7.52 27.99
C LYS A 104 12.09 7.97 27.08
N SER A 105 11.87 7.95 25.77
CA SER A 105 12.96 8.27 24.83
C SER A 105 13.03 9.73 24.46
N LEU A 106 14.24 10.17 24.12
CA LEU A 106 14.45 11.50 23.53
C LEU A 106 13.83 11.53 22.14
N ILE A 107 12.83 12.39 21.96
CA ILE A 107 12.18 12.59 20.66
C ILE A 107 12.95 13.65 19.88
N LYS A 108 13.37 13.28 18.68
CA LYS A 108 13.99 14.16 17.68
C LYS A 108 12.99 14.51 16.59
N LYS A 109 13.28 15.56 15.83
CA LYS A 109 12.42 15.99 14.72
C LYS A 109 13.24 16.46 13.52
N PHE A 110 12.63 16.41 12.35
CA PHE A 110 13.13 17.03 11.12
C PHE A 110 11.96 17.46 10.23
N SER A 111 12.23 18.35 9.28
CA SER A 111 11.25 18.78 8.29
C SER A 111 11.37 17.95 7.02
N VAL A 112 10.24 17.65 6.38
CA VAL A 112 10.13 16.97 5.09
C VAL A 112 9.14 17.70 4.19
N LYS A 113 9.39 17.73 2.89
CA LYS A 113 8.42 18.24 1.91
C LYS A 113 7.13 17.41 1.97
N ALA A 114 6.01 18.12 1.93
CA ALA A 114 4.69 17.49 1.92
C ALA A 114 3.90 17.93 0.69
N ILE A 115 3.08 17.01 0.20
CA ILE A 115 2.08 17.29 -0.83
C ILE A 115 0.80 16.54 -0.49
N THR A 116 -0.33 17.05 -0.94
CA THR A 116 -1.59 16.33 -0.77
C THR A 116 -1.65 15.11 -1.69
N ILE A 117 -2.42 14.10 -1.30
CA ILE A 117 -2.69 12.93 -2.16
C ILE A 117 -3.27 13.35 -3.52
N LYS A 118 -4.09 14.39 -3.55
CA LYS A 118 -4.66 14.96 -4.78
C LYS A 118 -3.58 15.55 -5.69
N GLU A 119 -2.62 16.30 -5.13
CA GLU A 119 -1.48 16.86 -5.88
C GLU A 119 -0.53 15.75 -6.33
N PHE A 120 -0.29 14.75 -5.49
CA PHE A 120 0.50 13.58 -5.87
C PHE A 120 -0.09 12.89 -7.11
N PHE A 121 -1.38 12.58 -7.11
CA PHE A 121 -2.03 11.97 -8.28
C PHE A 121 -1.98 12.87 -9.50
N LYS A 122 -2.24 14.17 -9.36
CA LYS A 122 -2.16 15.13 -10.47
C LYS A 122 -0.75 15.21 -11.06
N LYS A 123 0.29 15.23 -10.21
CA LYS A 123 1.68 15.48 -10.65
C LYS A 123 2.38 14.23 -11.20
N TYR A 124 2.12 13.05 -10.59
CA TYR A 124 2.93 11.86 -10.87
C TYR A 124 2.15 10.74 -11.56
N ILE A 125 0.83 10.72 -11.40
CA ILE A 125 0.01 9.61 -11.89
C ILE A 125 -0.82 10.02 -13.10
N GLU A 126 -1.29 11.29 -13.11
CA GLU A 126 -2.17 11.79 -14.17
C GLU A 126 -3.42 10.89 -14.33
N LYS A 127 -3.58 10.28 -15.54
CA LYS A 127 -4.70 9.39 -15.87
C LYS A 127 -4.31 7.90 -15.88
N LYS A 128 -3.12 7.54 -15.40
CA LYS A 128 -2.67 6.14 -15.39
C LYS A 128 -3.54 5.30 -14.44
N CYS A 129 -3.78 4.06 -14.84
CA CYS A 129 -4.39 3.07 -13.95
C CYS A 129 -3.35 2.60 -12.92
N ILE A 130 -3.69 2.67 -11.64
CA ILE A 130 -2.88 2.16 -10.54
C ILE A 130 -3.30 0.71 -10.30
N ASN A 131 -2.41 -0.23 -10.59
CA ASN A 131 -2.71 -1.64 -10.40
C ASN A 131 -2.73 -2.04 -8.93
N PHE A 132 -1.87 -1.40 -8.11
CA PHE A 132 -1.89 -1.63 -6.68
C PHE A 132 -1.35 -0.41 -5.92
N LEU A 133 -2.13 0.10 -4.98
CA LEU A 133 -1.78 1.15 -4.04
C LEU A 133 -1.74 0.58 -2.62
N SER A 134 -0.59 0.68 -1.95
CA SER A 134 -0.45 0.42 -0.52
C SER A 134 -0.31 1.74 0.23
N ILE A 135 -1.02 1.86 1.34
CA ILE A 135 -1.01 3.02 2.23
C ILE A 135 -0.75 2.51 3.65
N ASP A 136 0.37 2.98 4.22
CA ASP A 136 0.83 2.73 5.57
C ASP A 136 1.58 3.99 6.02
N LEU A 137 0.85 4.94 6.60
CA LEU A 137 1.32 6.30 6.90
C LEU A 137 1.27 6.63 8.39
N GLU A 138 1.27 5.58 9.22
CA GLU A 138 1.41 5.69 10.67
C GLU A 138 0.41 6.68 11.30
N GLY A 139 -0.88 6.43 11.02
CA GLY A 139 -2.00 7.06 11.71
C GLY A 139 -2.80 8.09 10.92
N ILE A 140 -2.46 8.38 9.66
CA ILE A 140 -3.26 9.29 8.79
C ILE A 140 -3.91 8.57 7.60
N ASP A 141 -3.87 7.26 7.60
CA ASP A 141 -4.34 6.39 6.50
C ASP A 141 -5.81 6.60 6.19
N TYR A 142 -6.61 6.75 7.24
CA TYR A 142 -8.04 7.00 7.11
C TYR A 142 -8.34 8.31 6.36
N GLU A 143 -7.71 9.41 6.77
CA GLU A 143 -7.88 10.72 6.17
C GLU A 143 -7.44 10.73 4.71
N ILE A 144 -6.34 10.05 4.40
CA ILE A 144 -5.82 9.89 3.03
C ILE A 144 -6.87 9.18 2.16
N ILE A 145 -7.39 8.03 2.59
CA ILE A 145 -8.38 7.27 1.83
C ILE A 145 -9.66 8.07 1.61
N MET A 146 -10.14 8.75 2.66
CA MET A 146 -11.36 9.56 2.57
C MET A 146 -11.21 10.76 1.61
N SER A 147 -9.99 11.21 1.34
CA SER A 147 -9.69 12.32 0.42
C SER A 147 -9.47 11.89 -1.03
N ILE A 148 -9.36 10.58 -1.31
CA ILE A 148 -9.17 10.07 -2.67
C ILE A 148 -10.47 10.13 -3.48
N ASN A 149 -10.41 10.76 -4.65
CA ASN A 149 -11.51 10.71 -5.61
C ASN A 149 -11.41 9.44 -6.48
N PHE A 150 -12.06 8.36 -6.07
CA PHE A 150 -12.05 7.07 -6.76
C PHE A 150 -12.77 7.06 -8.11
N LYS A 151 -13.55 8.10 -8.45
CA LYS A 151 -14.15 8.25 -9.79
C LYS A 151 -13.12 8.77 -10.79
N LYS A 152 -12.17 9.61 -10.34
CA LYS A 152 -11.11 10.20 -11.18
C LYS A 152 -9.84 9.34 -11.22
N ASN A 153 -9.54 8.65 -10.11
CA ASN A 153 -8.33 7.87 -9.96
C ASN A 153 -8.66 6.39 -10.08
N HIS A 154 -8.21 5.77 -11.16
CA HIS A 154 -8.44 4.35 -11.41
C HIS A 154 -7.44 3.52 -10.61
N ILE A 155 -7.90 2.92 -9.52
CA ILE A 155 -7.11 2.03 -8.66
C ILE A 155 -7.76 0.65 -8.70
N GLU A 156 -7.00 -0.40 -8.95
CA GLU A 156 -7.51 -1.77 -9.03
C GLU A 156 -7.52 -2.46 -7.67
N LYS A 157 -6.43 -2.31 -6.91
CA LYS A 157 -6.25 -2.93 -5.59
C LYS A 157 -5.71 -1.92 -4.60
N LEU A 158 -6.15 -2.04 -3.34
CA LEU A 158 -5.74 -1.22 -2.21
C LEU A 158 -5.33 -2.12 -1.04
N SER A 159 -4.16 -1.88 -0.46
CA SER A 159 -3.77 -2.33 0.88
C SER A 159 -3.72 -1.12 1.79
N ILE A 160 -4.33 -1.21 2.97
CA ILE A 160 -4.49 -0.06 3.87
C ILE A 160 -4.25 -0.52 5.28
N GLU A 161 -3.27 0.07 5.96
CA GLU A 161 -3.06 -0.18 7.37
C GLU A 161 -4.29 0.23 8.19
N HIS A 162 -4.71 -0.65 9.11
CA HIS A 162 -5.88 -0.42 9.94
C HIS A 162 -5.60 -0.50 11.44
N LEU A 163 -4.35 -0.72 11.82
CA LEU A 163 -3.95 -0.91 13.22
C LEU A 163 -4.38 0.27 14.10
N HIS A 164 -4.13 1.47 13.61
CA HIS A 164 -4.38 2.72 14.33
C HIS A 164 -5.83 3.24 14.23
N LEU A 165 -6.67 2.58 13.43
CA LEU A 165 -8.05 3.00 13.22
C LEU A 165 -8.98 2.54 14.36
N THR A 166 -9.84 3.45 14.82
CA THR A 166 -10.94 3.10 15.72
C THR A 166 -11.96 2.19 15.01
N LYS A 167 -12.77 1.46 15.77
CA LYS A 167 -13.85 0.62 15.20
C LYS A 167 -14.78 1.41 14.27
N PHE A 168 -15.09 2.65 14.63
CA PHE A 168 -15.93 3.53 13.82
C PHE A 168 -15.27 3.93 12.51
N GLN A 169 -13.97 4.29 12.53
CA GLN A 169 -13.22 4.59 11.32
C GLN A 169 -13.11 3.37 10.40
N LYS A 170 -12.88 2.15 10.95
CA LYS A 170 -12.87 0.90 10.18
C LYS A 170 -14.18 0.68 9.43
N LEU A 171 -15.32 0.82 10.10
CA LEU A 171 -16.63 0.68 9.48
C LEU A 171 -16.87 1.74 8.39
N LYS A 172 -16.53 3.00 8.67
CA LYS A 172 -16.67 4.09 7.69
C LYS A 172 -15.77 3.86 6.46
N LEU A 173 -14.53 3.41 6.67
CA LEU A 173 -13.59 3.07 5.60
C LEU A 173 -14.15 1.99 4.68
N ILE A 174 -14.62 0.87 5.26
CA ILE A 174 -15.20 -0.25 4.51
C ILE A 174 -16.42 0.22 3.70
N ASN A 175 -17.33 0.97 4.33
CA ASN A 175 -18.52 1.50 3.65
C ASN A 175 -18.15 2.48 2.53
N HIS A 176 -17.20 3.38 2.76
CA HIS A 176 -16.73 4.34 1.76
C HIS A 176 -16.16 3.63 0.53
N LEU A 177 -15.31 2.62 0.73
CA LEU A 177 -14.72 1.84 -0.35
C LEU A 177 -15.75 0.95 -1.06
N ASN A 178 -16.69 0.34 -0.33
CA ASN A 178 -17.80 -0.41 -0.93
C ASN A 178 -18.65 0.47 -1.86
N ASN A 179 -18.97 1.68 -1.43
CA ASN A 179 -19.71 2.68 -2.21
C ASN A 179 -18.88 3.20 -3.40
N SER A 180 -17.57 3.16 -3.31
CA SER A 180 -16.61 3.49 -4.38
C SER A 180 -16.36 2.34 -5.36
N GLY A 181 -17.05 1.21 -5.19
CA GLY A 181 -16.99 0.06 -6.12
C GLY A 181 -15.90 -0.96 -5.80
N TYR A 182 -15.44 -1.03 -4.54
CA TYR A 182 -14.51 -2.05 -4.07
C TYR A 182 -15.20 -3.10 -3.22
N SER A 183 -14.60 -4.29 -3.15
CA SER A 183 -14.95 -5.35 -2.20
C SER A 183 -13.82 -5.52 -1.20
N TYR A 184 -14.16 -5.64 0.07
CA TYR A 184 -13.24 -6.09 1.11
C TYR A 184 -12.88 -7.55 0.88
N CYS A 185 -11.59 -7.88 0.85
CA CYS A 185 -11.08 -9.22 0.52
C CYS A 185 -10.25 -9.83 1.65
N GLY A 186 -10.37 -9.32 2.88
CA GLY A 186 -9.63 -9.81 4.03
C GLY A 186 -8.35 -9.05 4.31
N SER A 187 -7.34 -9.75 4.84
CA SER A 187 -6.03 -9.17 5.14
C SER A 187 -5.25 -8.81 3.88
N GLY A 188 -4.43 -7.77 3.98
CA GLY A 188 -3.50 -7.35 2.94
C GLY A 188 -2.31 -8.31 2.78
N TYR A 189 -1.24 -7.81 2.18
CA TYR A 189 -0.05 -8.62 1.90
C TYR A 189 0.97 -8.63 3.04
N ASP A 190 0.79 -7.78 4.06
CA ASP A 190 1.66 -7.81 5.23
C ASP A 190 1.41 -9.04 6.09
N HIS A 191 2.50 -9.62 6.57
CA HIS A 191 2.50 -10.90 7.30
C HIS A 191 1.89 -10.80 8.71
N ASN A 192 1.57 -9.59 9.17
CA ASN A 192 1.08 -9.29 10.52
C ASN A 192 -0.43 -9.06 10.62
N ASN A 193 -1.16 -9.14 9.50
CA ASN A 193 -2.61 -8.87 9.40
C ASN A 193 -3.02 -7.43 9.81
N PHE A 194 -2.11 -6.45 9.70
CA PHE A 194 -2.41 -5.06 10.03
C PHE A 194 -3.05 -4.30 8.87
N ASP A 195 -3.08 -4.91 7.68
CA ASP A 195 -3.64 -4.33 6.48
C ASP A 195 -4.99 -4.94 6.10
N TYR A 196 -5.86 -4.10 5.56
CA TYR A 196 -7.05 -4.52 4.81
C TYR A 196 -6.76 -4.53 3.32
N LEU A 197 -7.20 -5.59 2.62
CA LEU A 197 -7.17 -5.68 1.17
C LEU A 197 -8.54 -5.35 0.59
N PHE A 198 -8.55 -4.45 -0.40
CA PHE A 198 -9.72 -4.13 -1.21
C PHE A 198 -9.41 -4.32 -2.69
N ILE A 199 -10.35 -4.91 -3.43
CA ILE A 199 -10.23 -5.13 -4.87
C ILE A 199 -11.45 -4.55 -5.56
N LYS A 200 -11.26 -3.89 -6.71
CA LYS A 200 -12.35 -3.32 -7.50
C LYS A 200 -13.32 -4.42 -7.92
N LYS A 201 -14.62 -4.26 -7.67
CA LYS A 201 -15.66 -5.28 -7.90
C LYS A 201 -15.66 -5.81 -9.33
N LYS A 202 -15.44 -4.94 -10.32
CA LYS A 202 -15.35 -5.35 -11.74
C LYS A 202 -14.23 -6.36 -11.99
N ILE A 203 -13.08 -6.21 -11.34
CA ILE A 203 -11.93 -7.12 -11.50
C ILE A 203 -12.25 -8.47 -10.84
N LEU A 204 -12.80 -8.41 -9.62
CA LEU A 204 -13.19 -9.62 -8.89
C LEU A 204 -14.22 -10.43 -9.67
N PHE A 205 -15.22 -9.77 -10.25
CA PHE A 205 -16.23 -10.41 -11.09
C PHE A 205 -15.59 -11.09 -12.31
N ASN A 206 -14.69 -10.41 -13.01
CA ASN A 206 -13.99 -10.99 -14.18
C ASN A 206 -13.14 -12.21 -13.78
N GLN A 207 -12.48 -12.18 -12.62
CA GLN A 207 -11.71 -13.32 -12.11
C GLN A 207 -12.62 -14.52 -11.77
N ILE A 208 -13.74 -14.28 -11.08
CA ILE A 208 -14.72 -15.31 -10.75
C ILE A 208 -15.32 -15.89 -12.05
N PHE A 209 -15.70 -15.05 -13.00
CA PHE A 209 -16.26 -15.47 -14.28
C PHE A 209 -15.26 -16.33 -15.08
N SER A 210 -14.02 -15.89 -15.18
CA SER A 210 -12.95 -16.67 -15.82
C SER A 210 -12.71 -18.02 -15.14
N TRP A 211 -12.74 -18.04 -13.80
CA TRP A 211 -12.64 -19.28 -13.03
C TRP A 211 -13.84 -20.20 -13.26
N MET A 212 -15.06 -19.66 -13.30
CA MET A 212 -16.26 -20.43 -13.62
C MET A 212 -16.18 -21.03 -15.03
N LEU A 213 -15.76 -20.25 -16.04
CA LEU A 213 -15.55 -20.75 -17.40
C LEU A 213 -14.50 -21.87 -17.45
N PHE A 214 -13.41 -21.72 -16.72
CA PHE A 214 -12.37 -22.76 -16.59
C PHE A 214 -12.93 -24.04 -15.96
N MET A 215 -13.73 -23.94 -14.90
CA MET A 215 -14.36 -25.09 -14.25
C MET A 215 -15.38 -25.78 -15.17
N ILE A 216 -16.15 -25.01 -15.95
CA ILE A 216 -17.09 -25.54 -16.93
C ILE A 216 -16.33 -26.29 -18.06
N SER A 217 -15.25 -25.69 -18.58
CA SER A 217 -14.43 -26.32 -19.62
C SER A 217 -13.80 -27.64 -19.16
N ARG A 218 -13.32 -27.70 -17.90
CA ARG A 218 -12.83 -28.94 -17.29
C ARG A 218 -13.91 -30.02 -17.15
N LYS A 219 -15.13 -29.63 -16.81
CA LYS A 219 -16.27 -30.56 -16.69
C LYS A 219 -16.62 -31.14 -18.03
N HIS A 220 -16.61 -30.35 -19.09
CA HIS A 220 -16.82 -30.85 -20.46
C HIS A 220 -15.69 -31.77 -20.95
N LEU A 221 -14.42 -31.44 -20.66
CA LEU A 221 -13.29 -32.33 -20.97
C LEU A 221 -13.38 -33.66 -20.24
N ASN A 222 -13.83 -33.70 -19.00
CA ASN A 222 -14.03 -34.94 -18.26
C ASN A 222 -15.21 -35.75 -18.78
N ILE A 223 -16.27 -35.13 -19.30
CA ILE A 223 -17.40 -35.80 -19.95
C ILE A 223 -16.95 -36.37 -21.30
N PHE A 224 -16.20 -35.61 -22.10
CA PHE A 224 -15.63 -36.06 -23.37
C PHE A 224 -14.67 -37.25 -23.19
N ASN A 225 -13.79 -37.20 -22.21
CA ASN A 225 -12.87 -38.30 -21.90
C ASN A 225 -13.65 -39.58 -21.42
N LYS A 226 -14.74 -39.40 -20.66
CA LYS A 226 -15.59 -40.55 -20.30
C LYS A 226 -16.32 -41.17 -21.49
N PHE A 227 -16.60 -40.43 -22.54
CA PHE A 227 -17.19 -40.96 -23.78
C PHE A 227 -16.16 -41.62 -24.70
N LEU A 228 -14.91 -41.10 -24.73
CA LEU A 228 -13.85 -41.63 -25.60
C LEU A 228 -13.14 -42.90 -25.04
N PHE A 229 -13.24 -43.17 -23.75
CA PHE A 229 -12.58 -44.31 -23.10
C PHE A 229 -13.55 -45.36 -22.57
N LYS A 230 -14.83 -45.36 -23.03
CA LYS A 230 -15.83 -46.41 -22.84
C LYS A 230 -16.20 -47.03 -24.16
N GLY A 231 -15.20 -47.43 -24.94
CA GLY A 231 -15.30 -48.26 -26.11
C GLY A 231 -14.32 -49.41 -25.99
#